data_83834fb9f1362edf0b78e865acff988d
#
_entry.id   83834fb9f1362edf0b78e865acff988d
#
_cell.length_a   1.000
_cell.length_b   1.000
_cell.length_c   1.000
_cell.angle_alpha   90.00
_cell.angle_beta   90.00
_cell.angle_gamma   90.00
#
_symmetry.space_group_name_H-M   'P 1'
#
loop_
_entity.id
_entity.type
_entity.pdbx_description
1 polymer ?
#
loop_
_entity_poly.entity_id
_entity_poly.type
_entity_poly.pdbx_seq_one_letter_code
_entity_poly.pdbx_strand_id
1 'polypeptide(L)' 'RHMNEGEVLLILAADPATTRDIPSFCQFMEHTLLASETQDTPFKYWVKKGQ' A
#
# COMPACT_ATOMS: atom_id res chain seq x y z
N ARG A 1 6.78 -14.55 -2.38
CA ARG A 1 6.40 -13.78 -3.54
C ARG A 1 7.40 -12.66 -3.84
N HIS A 2 7.82 -12.57 -5.08
CA HIS A 2 8.79 -11.58 -5.50
C HIS A 2 8.14 -10.45 -6.27
N MET A 3 8.59 -9.23 -6.00
CA MET A 3 8.27 -8.06 -6.80
C MET A 3 9.59 -7.44 -7.23
N ASN A 4 9.67 -7.08 -8.49
CA ASN A 4 10.82 -6.35 -8.95
C ASN A 4 10.73 -4.91 -8.51
N GLU A 5 11.88 -4.29 -8.32
CA GLU A 5 11.94 -2.88 -7.98
C GLU A 5 11.17 -2.07 -9.03
N GLY A 6 10.33 -1.17 -8.56
CA GLY A 6 9.52 -0.34 -9.44
C GLY A 6 8.15 -0.89 -9.76
N GLU A 7 7.87 -2.13 -9.39
CA GLU A 7 6.54 -2.69 -9.60
C GLU A 7 5.53 -2.06 -8.66
N VAL A 8 4.28 -2.03 -9.11
CA VAL A 8 3.18 -1.47 -8.32
C VAL A 8 2.26 -2.60 -7.88
N LEU A 9 1.95 -2.61 -6.61
CA LEU A 9 1.05 -3.60 -6.00
C LEU A 9 -0.22 -2.90 -5.55
N LEU A 10 -1.35 -3.47 -5.90
CA LEU A 10 -2.64 -2.99 -5.40
C LEU A 10 -3.02 -3.82 -4.18
N ILE A 11 -3.21 -3.16 -3.05
CA ILE A 11 -3.61 -3.80 -1.80
C ILE A 11 -5.07 -3.46 -1.55
N LEU A 12 -5.88 -4.48 -1.28
CA LEU A 12 -7.28 -4.32 -0.92
C LEU A 12 -7.46 -4.69 0.54
N ALA A 13 -8.12 -3.82 1.29
CA ALA A 13 -8.32 -4.04 2.72
C ALA A 13 -9.66 -3.49 3.15
N ALA A 14 -10.30 -4.17 4.10
CA ALA A 14 -11.58 -3.73 4.64
C ALA A 14 -11.44 -3.14 6.05
N ASP A 15 -10.28 -3.28 6.68
CA ASP A 15 -10.06 -2.85 8.05
C ASP A 15 -9.64 -1.39 8.07
N PRO A 16 -10.37 -0.51 8.79
CA PRO A 16 -9.99 0.90 8.86
C PRO A 16 -8.58 1.14 9.40
N ALA A 17 -8.05 0.23 10.20
CA ALA A 17 -6.69 0.38 10.72
C ALA A 17 -5.66 0.45 9.61
N THR A 18 -5.95 -0.07 8.41
CA THR A 18 -5.01 -0.03 7.30
C THR A 18 -4.73 1.38 6.83
N THR A 19 -5.61 2.33 7.11
CA THR A 19 -5.37 3.72 6.72
C THR A 19 -4.14 4.28 7.41
N ARG A 20 -3.75 3.68 8.53
CA ARG A 20 -2.55 4.04 9.27
C ARG A 20 -1.44 3.03 9.03
N ASP A 21 -1.81 1.74 9.01
CA ASP A 21 -0.81 0.66 8.95
C ASP A 21 -0.11 0.59 7.61
N ILE A 22 -0.84 0.80 6.51
CA ILE A 22 -0.24 0.71 5.19
C ILE A 22 0.79 1.81 4.96
N PRO A 23 0.52 3.08 5.27
CA PRO A 23 1.55 4.10 5.11
C PRO A 23 2.77 3.82 5.98
N SER A 24 2.57 3.36 7.22
CA SER A 24 3.68 3.01 8.10
C SER A 24 4.49 1.85 7.53
N PHE A 25 3.81 0.83 7.02
CA PHE A 25 4.48 -0.30 6.41
C PHE A 25 5.34 0.15 5.23
N CYS A 26 4.78 1.00 4.37
CA CYS A 26 5.51 1.48 3.20
C CYS A 26 6.75 2.23 3.61
N GLN A 27 6.65 3.08 4.62
CA GLN A 27 7.78 3.84 5.10
C GLN A 27 8.85 2.91 5.68
N PHE A 28 8.43 1.94 6.48
CA PHE A 28 9.34 1.01 7.11
C PHE A 28 10.11 0.18 6.07
N MET A 29 9.41 -0.24 5.02
CA MET A 29 10.00 -1.08 3.98
C MET A 29 10.60 -0.27 2.84
N GLU A 30 10.58 1.05 2.94
CA GLU A 30 11.11 1.96 1.91
C GLU A 30 10.36 1.80 0.59
N HIS A 31 9.09 1.45 0.67
CA HIS A 31 8.20 1.46 -0.48
C HIS A 31 7.54 2.82 -0.58
N THR A 32 6.98 3.10 -1.75
CA THR A 32 6.27 4.36 -1.97
C THR A 32 4.78 4.09 -2.07
N LEU A 33 3.99 4.77 -1.24
CA LEU A 33 2.54 4.72 -1.36
C LEU A 33 2.13 5.76 -2.40
N LEU A 34 1.77 5.26 -3.58
CA LEU A 34 1.46 6.15 -4.71
C LEU A 34 0.11 6.80 -4.58
N ALA A 35 -0.88 6.04 -4.10
CA ALA A 35 -2.25 6.54 -3.99
C ALA A 35 -3.02 5.67 -3.03
N SER A 36 -4.11 6.21 -2.52
CA SER A 36 -5.01 5.44 -1.67
C SER A 36 -6.43 5.88 -1.92
N GLU A 37 -7.36 4.94 -1.80
CA GLU A 37 -8.79 5.17 -1.94
C GLU A 37 -9.45 4.58 -0.71
N THR A 38 -9.86 5.45 0.22
CA THR A 38 -10.35 5.00 1.52
C THR A 38 -11.75 5.50 1.85
N GLN A 39 -12.49 6.00 0.86
CA GLN A 39 -13.85 6.45 1.10
C GLN A 39 -14.84 5.31 1.16
N ASP A 40 -14.59 4.27 0.38
CA ASP A 40 -15.45 3.11 0.32
C ASP A 40 -14.63 1.85 0.59
N THR A 41 -15.29 0.79 1.05
CA THR A 41 -14.63 -0.49 1.20
C THR A 41 -14.86 -1.35 -0.06
N PRO A 42 -13.89 -2.15 -0.44
CA PRO A 42 -12.59 -2.28 0.20
C PRO A 42 -11.70 -1.06 -0.05
N PHE A 43 -10.91 -0.70 0.94
CA PHE A 43 -9.91 0.34 0.77
C PHE A 43 -8.85 -0.15 -0.21
N LYS A 44 -8.34 0.76 -1.03
CA LYS A 44 -7.35 0.43 -2.05
C LYS A 44 -6.10 1.25 -1.83
N TYR A 45 -4.96 0.58 -1.96
CA TYR A 45 -3.67 1.24 -1.80
C TYR A 45 -2.77 0.79 -2.94
N TRP A 46 -2.19 1.75 -3.65
CA TRP A 46 -1.25 1.48 -4.73
C TRP A 46 0.14 1.74 -4.22
N VAL A 47 0.92 0.68 -4.10
CA VAL A 47 2.24 0.73 -3.49
C VAL A 47 3.29 0.38 -4.54
N LYS A 48 4.28 1.24 -4.67
CA LYS A 48 5.41 0.98 -5.56
C LYS A 48 6.56 0.42 -4.74
N LYS A 49 7.08 -0.71 -5.16
CA LYS A 49 8.20 -1.35 -4.46
C LYS A 49 9.46 -0.52 -4.66
N GLY A 50 10.10 -0.13 -3.54
CA GLY A 50 11.30 0.67 -3.60
C GLY A 50 12.57 -0.11 -3.38
N GLN A 51 12.47 -1.26 -2.71
CA GLN A 51 13.66 -2.06 -2.39
C GLN A 51 13.45 -3.49 -2.80
#